data_e57698bf94a2e89a7a7ad02685c843ec
#
_entry.id   e57698bf94a2e89a7a7ad02685c843ec
#
_cell.length_a   1.000
_cell.length_b   1.000
_cell.length_c   1.000
_cell.angle_alpha   90.00
_cell.angle_beta   90.00
_cell.angle_gamma   90.00
#
_symmetry.space_group_name_H-M   'P 1'
#
loop_
_entity.id
_entity.type
_entity.pdbx_description
1 polymer ?
#
loop_
_entity_poly.entity_id
_entity_poly.type
_entity_poly.pdbx_seq_one_letter_code
_entity_poly.pdbx_strand_id
1 'polypeptide(L)'
;MLERLHTVDWNALTHAYGPAGDIPGLIQALAAADRQARKDAYWELYGTIFHQGTRYPATAPAVPFLLELLADPATPDRHDLLLLLTHLVTGQFSVAADPVMYAGEPDRRADPGDPGDPDGEDDDAILRDVYRAAELGLPLYLALVQTAEAAPLRGAAALLLACLWTRAAEIVPVLHARLAAERSVPARAGLAFALGRLQGAPGPDPRLLALHAEDPAPLVRLLAAVGVVRGVTALGGAAGELPGAVIAT
;
A
#
# COMPACT_ATOMS: atom_id res chain seq x y z
N MET A 1 16.31 -18.19 -0.69
CA MET A 1 15.49 -17.01 -1.08
C MET A 1 15.55 -16.87 -2.60
N LEU A 2 14.43 -16.60 -3.24
CA LEU A 2 14.28 -16.41 -4.69
C LEU A 2 14.60 -17.66 -5.56
N GLU A 3 14.67 -18.86 -4.97
CA GLU A 3 14.98 -20.08 -5.72
C GLU A 3 13.93 -20.43 -6.78
N ARG A 4 12.68 -19.99 -6.57
CA ARG A 4 11.57 -20.25 -7.50
C ARG A 4 11.45 -19.24 -8.64
N LEU A 5 12.30 -18.19 -8.73
CA LEU A 5 12.25 -17.23 -9.83
C LEU A 5 12.32 -17.90 -11.21
N HIS A 6 13.07 -18.98 -11.33
CA HIS A 6 13.21 -19.74 -12.59
C HIS A 6 12.00 -20.61 -12.93
N THR A 7 11.05 -20.80 -12.02
CA THR A 7 9.84 -21.61 -12.27
C THR A 7 8.76 -20.85 -13.02
N VAL A 8 8.89 -19.52 -13.12
CA VAL A 8 8.00 -18.65 -13.90
C VAL A 8 8.60 -18.49 -15.29
N ASP A 9 7.79 -18.69 -16.31
CA ASP A 9 8.19 -18.40 -17.70
C ASP A 9 8.04 -16.91 -17.99
N TRP A 10 9.04 -16.14 -17.54
CA TRP A 10 9.05 -14.68 -17.68
C TRP A 10 9.05 -14.22 -19.15
N ASN A 11 9.56 -15.04 -20.07
CA ASN A 11 9.58 -14.68 -21.50
C ASN A 11 8.19 -14.81 -22.14
N ALA A 12 7.28 -15.59 -21.55
CA ALA A 12 5.89 -15.67 -21.97
C ALA A 12 5.03 -14.53 -21.39
N LEU A 13 5.54 -13.79 -20.41
CA LEU A 13 4.90 -12.62 -19.79
C LEU A 13 5.41 -11.33 -20.43
N THR A 14 4.62 -10.26 -20.30
CA THR A 14 4.99 -8.94 -20.81
C THR A 14 4.99 -7.88 -19.70
N HIS A 15 5.80 -6.87 -19.90
CA HIS A 15 5.79 -5.60 -19.17
C HIS A 15 5.70 -4.43 -20.16
N ALA A 16 5.85 -3.19 -19.71
CA ALA A 16 5.67 -1.96 -20.50
C ALA A 16 6.45 -1.94 -21.83
N TYR A 17 7.57 -2.64 -21.93
CA TYR A 17 8.49 -2.57 -23.09
C TYR A 17 8.65 -3.92 -23.82
N GLY A 18 7.85 -4.92 -23.49
CA GLY A 18 7.86 -6.21 -24.17
C GLY A 18 8.02 -7.40 -23.22
N PRO A 19 8.69 -8.50 -23.66
CA PRO A 19 8.87 -9.70 -22.84
C PRO A 19 9.60 -9.43 -21.53
N ALA A 20 9.13 -10.02 -20.44
CA ALA A 20 9.58 -9.74 -19.07
C ALA A 20 10.79 -10.59 -18.62
N GLY A 21 11.63 -11.05 -19.53
CA GLY A 21 12.79 -11.91 -19.22
C GLY A 21 13.87 -11.24 -18.34
N ASP A 22 13.85 -9.94 -18.20
CA ASP A 22 14.74 -9.15 -17.34
C ASP A 22 14.29 -9.06 -15.88
N ILE A 23 13.00 -9.25 -15.60
CA ILE A 23 12.41 -9.10 -14.27
C ILE A 23 13.08 -9.95 -13.19
N PRO A 24 13.45 -11.24 -13.40
CA PRO A 24 14.21 -12.01 -12.41
C PRO A 24 15.51 -11.36 -11.97
N GLY A 25 16.25 -10.77 -12.90
CA GLY A 25 17.51 -10.08 -12.62
C GLY A 25 17.29 -8.83 -11.78
N LEU A 26 16.25 -8.06 -12.09
CA LEU A 26 15.85 -6.88 -11.33
C LEU A 26 15.43 -7.23 -9.89
N ILE A 27 14.62 -8.26 -9.72
CA ILE A 27 14.21 -8.73 -8.38
C ILE A 27 15.42 -9.17 -7.55
N GLN A 28 16.37 -9.92 -8.15
CA GLN A 28 17.60 -10.32 -7.47
C GLN A 28 18.45 -9.11 -7.07
N ALA A 29 18.52 -8.10 -7.94
CA ALA A 29 19.29 -6.88 -7.70
C ALA A 29 18.76 -6.05 -6.51
N LEU A 30 17.48 -6.17 -6.13
CA LEU A 30 16.92 -5.53 -4.92
C LEU A 30 17.60 -6.00 -3.62
N ALA A 31 18.22 -7.17 -3.61
CA ALA A 31 18.97 -7.69 -2.47
C ALA A 31 20.51 -7.48 -2.60
N ALA A 32 20.98 -6.81 -3.64
CA ALA A 32 22.41 -6.59 -3.87
C ALA A 32 23.04 -5.76 -2.74
N ALA A 33 24.30 -6.04 -2.43
CA ALA A 33 25.06 -5.24 -1.46
C ALA A 33 25.30 -3.80 -1.96
N ASP A 34 25.50 -3.64 -3.27
CA ASP A 34 25.66 -2.31 -3.87
C ASP A 34 24.35 -1.52 -3.88
N ARG A 35 24.37 -0.35 -3.26
CA ARG A 35 23.22 0.55 -3.15
C ARG A 35 22.77 1.09 -4.51
N GLN A 36 23.71 1.35 -5.43
CA GLN A 36 23.34 1.89 -6.73
C GLN A 36 22.61 0.84 -7.56
N ALA A 37 23.10 -0.41 -7.55
CA ALA A 37 22.42 -1.52 -8.21
C ALA A 37 20.97 -1.71 -7.70
N ARG A 38 20.73 -1.59 -6.38
CA ARG A 38 19.36 -1.64 -5.83
C ARG A 38 18.48 -0.50 -6.32
N LYS A 39 19.01 0.74 -6.33
CA LYS A 39 18.26 1.91 -6.83
C LYS A 39 17.89 1.77 -8.29
N ASP A 40 18.83 1.31 -9.11
CA ASP A 40 18.60 1.10 -10.53
C ASP A 40 17.53 0.03 -10.75
N ALA A 41 17.59 -1.07 -9.97
CA ALA A 41 16.57 -2.10 -10.01
C ALA A 41 15.17 -1.60 -9.60
N TYR A 42 15.05 -0.78 -8.54
CA TYR A 42 13.79 -0.14 -8.21
C TYR A 42 13.26 0.75 -9.34
N TRP A 43 14.15 1.57 -9.92
CA TRP A 43 13.78 2.45 -11.03
C TRP A 43 13.27 1.67 -12.23
N GLU A 44 13.96 0.60 -12.61
CA GLU A 44 13.56 -0.26 -13.73
C GLU A 44 12.25 -1.01 -13.45
N LEU A 45 12.04 -1.53 -12.23
CA LEU A 45 10.76 -2.15 -11.86
C LEU A 45 9.60 -1.15 -11.91
N TYR A 46 9.81 0.10 -11.45
CA TYR A 46 8.82 1.18 -11.60
C TYR A 46 8.59 1.57 -13.06
N GLY A 47 9.57 1.35 -13.94
CA GLY A 47 9.45 1.61 -15.37
C GLY A 47 8.84 0.45 -16.16
N THR A 48 8.87 -0.77 -15.63
CA THR A 48 8.52 -2.00 -16.38
C THR A 48 7.22 -2.64 -15.91
N ILE A 49 7.20 -3.22 -14.69
CA ILE A 49 5.99 -3.88 -14.17
C ILE A 49 4.95 -2.90 -13.63
N PHE A 50 5.31 -1.62 -13.48
CA PHE A 50 4.46 -0.53 -13.05
C PHE A 50 4.81 0.74 -13.83
N HIS A 51 4.30 0.89 -15.06
CA HIS A 51 4.62 2.06 -15.87
C HIS A 51 3.44 3.04 -15.87
N GLN A 52 3.67 4.27 -15.37
CA GLN A 52 2.67 5.36 -15.32
C GLN A 52 1.31 4.95 -14.71
N GLY A 53 1.34 4.07 -13.71
CA GLY A 53 0.12 3.59 -13.05
C GLY A 53 -0.47 2.31 -13.66
N THR A 54 -0.01 1.90 -14.84
CA THR A 54 -0.44 0.66 -15.50
C THR A 54 0.31 -0.54 -14.94
N ARG A 55 -0.38 -1.65 -14.75
CA ARG A 55 0.17 -2.96 -14.40
C ARG A 55 0.13 -3.86 -15.63
N TYR A 56 0.99 -4.86 -15.66
CA TYR A 56 1.21 -5.73 -16.80
C TYR A 56 1.13 -7.21 -16.39
N PRO A 57 1.03 -8.17 -17.32
CA PRO A 57 1.00 -9.60 -16.99
C PRO A 57 2.13 -10.08 -16.10
N ALA A 58 3.31 -9.45 -16.15
CA ALA A 58 4.45 -9.77 -15.28
C ALA A 58 4.32 -9.23 -13.85
N THR A 59 3.38 -8.31 -13.57
CA THR A 59 3.29 -7.62 -12.27
C THR A 59 2.88 -8.57 -11.14
N ALA A 60 1.76 -9.26 -11.29
CA ALA A 60 1.27 -10.18 -10.26
C ALA A 60 2.25 -11.34 -9.97
N PRO A 61 2.85 -12.00 -10.99
CA PRO A 61 3.90 -13.01 -10.77
C PRO A 61 5.15 -12.51 -10.03
N ALA A 62 5.48 -11.22 -10.09
CA ALA A 62 6.61 -10.64 -9.36
C ALA A 62 6.34 -10.49 -7.85
N VAL A 63 5.10 -10.27 -7.45
CA VAL A 63 4.72 -9.96 -6.05
C VAL A 63 5.20 -11.02 -5.05
N PRO A 64 5.04 -12.35 -5.26
CA PRO A 64 5.51 -13.35 -4.31
C PRO A 64 7.01 -13.24 -3.99
N PHE A 65 7.83 -12.89 -4.96
CA PHE A 65 9.27 -12.73 -4.79
C PHE A 65 9.62 -11.42 -4.06
N LEU A 66 8.87 -10.34 -4.29
CA LEU A 66 8.98 -9.12 -3.49
C LEU A 66 8.60 -9.39 -2.03
N LEU A 67 7.62 -10.26 -1.78
CA LEU A 67 7.25 -10.69 -0.43
C LEU A 67 8.34 -11.55 0.22
N GLU A 68 9.02 -12.43 -0.52
CA GLU A 68 10.17 -13.19 -0.01
C GLU A 68 11.29 -12.24 0.45
N LEU A 69 11.60 -11.22 -0.35
CA LEU A 69 12.58 -10.18 0.01
C LEU A 69 12.13 -9.37 1.22
N LEU A 70 10.87 -8.97 1.27
CA LEU A 70 10.31 -8.22 2.39
C LEU A 70 10.33 -9.01 3.70
N ALA A 71 10.16 -10.33 3.64
CA ALA A 71 10.14 -11.19 4.82
C ALA A 71 11.54 -11.37 5.46
N ASP A 72 12.61 -11.25 4.67
CA ASP A 72 13.98 -11.38 5.19
C ASP A 72 14.46 -10.08 5.85
N PRO A 73 14.72 -10.07 7.17
CA PRO A 73 15.24 -8.90 7.86
C PRO A 73 16.59 -8.41 7.33
N ALA A 74 17.38 -9.27 6.67
CA ALA A 74 18.65 -8.91 6.07
C ALA A 74 18.53 -8.19 4.74
N THR A 75 17.36 -8.20 4.11
CA THR A 75 17.12 -7.47 2.86
C THR A 75 17.25 -5.96 3.11
N PRO A 76 18.12 -5.25 2.35
CA PRO A 76 18.20 -3.81 2.44
C PRO A 76 16.92 -3.11 1.95
N ASP A 77 16.74 -1.87 2.36
CA ASP A 77 15.72 -0.97 1.80
C ASP A 77 14.27 -1.56 1.81
N ARG A 78 13.92 -2.40 2.81
CA ARG A 78 12.59 -3.04 2.95
C ARG A 78 11.43 -2.03 2.98
N HIS A 79 11.71 -0.81 3.37
CA HIS A 79 10.75 0.28 3.29
C HIS A 79 10.34 0.56 1.84
N ASP A 80 11.31 0.58 0.92
CA ASP A 80 11.07 0.84 -0.51
C ASP A 80 10.31 -0.32 -1.17
N LEU A 81 10.51 -1.57 -0.69
CA LEU A 81 9.68 -2.72 -1.09
C LEU A 81 8.21 -2.53 -0.73
N LEU A 82 7.91 -2.05 0.47
CA LEU A 82 6.53 -1.75 0.88
C LEU A 82 5.92 -0.65 0.02
N LEU A 83 6.69 0.39 -0.31
CA LEU A 83 6.22 1.46 -1.20
C LEU A 83 5.93 0.93 -2.60
N LEU A 84 6.84 0.11 -3.17
CA LEU A 84 6.62 -0.52 -4.47
C LEU A 84 5.32 -1.36 -4.44
N LEU A 85 5.16 -2.26 -3.47
CA LEU A 85 3.94 -3.06 -3.32
C LEU A 85 2.69 -2.18 -3.18
N THR A 86 2.76 -1.08 -2.45
CA THR A 86 1.64 -0.12 -2.33
C THR A 86 1.27 0.46 -3.68
N HIS A 87 2.24 0.86 -4.50
CA HIS A 87 1.99 1.40 -5.84
C HIS A 87 1.43 0.32 -6.78
N LEU A 88 1.93 -0.91 -6.72
CA LEU A 88 1.38 -2.02 -7.51
C LEU A 88 -0.11 -2.25 -7.22
N VAL A 89 -0.52 -2.16 -5.95
CA VAL A 89 -1.92 -2.34 -5.54
C VAL A 89 -2.78 -1.14 -5.91
N THR A 90 -2.28 0.10 -5.73
CA THR A 90 -3.09 1.32 -5.92
C THR A 90 -3.14 1.81 -7.35
N GLY A 91 -2.16 1.48 -8.19
CA GLY A 91 -2.04 2.03 -9.55
C GLY A 91 -1.69 3.51 -9.60
N GLN A 92 -1.22 4.08 -8.51
CA GLN A 92 -0.93 5.52 -8.46
C GLN A 92 0.55 5.79 -8.41
N PHE A 93 1.00 6.60 -9.37
CA PHE A 93 2.36 7.09 -9.46
C PHE A 93 2.45 8.45 -8.80
N SER A 94 2.71 8.49 -7.51
CA SER A 94 3.13 9.71 -6.84
C SER A 94 4.22 9.42 -5.83
N VAL A 95 5.46 9.45 -6.29
CA VAL A 95 6.64 9.27 -5.43
C VAL A 95 7.08 10.59 -4.80
N ALA A 96 6.68 11.72 -5.36
CA ALA A 96 7.20 13.03 -4.98
C ALA A 96 6.21 13.88 -4.19
N ALA A 97 4.95 13.59 -4.24
CA ALA A 97 3.92 14.32 -3.52
C ALA A 97 3.24 13.35 -2.58
N ASP A 98 3.69 13.35 -1.35
CA ASP A 98 2.98 12.90 -0.18
C ASP A 98 1.96 11.76 -0.45
N PRO A 99 2.28 10.50 -0.12
CA PRO A 99 1.35 9.38 -0.28
C PRO A 99 -0.01 9.63 0.37
N VAL A 100 -0.12 10.66 1.20
CA VAL A 100 -1.31 11.10 1.90
C VAL A 100 -2.29 11.82 0.97
N MET A 101 -1.80 12.71 0.11
CA MET A 101 -2.66 13.53 -0.77
C MET A 101 -3.17 12.74 -1.98
N TYR A 102 -2.40 11.77 -2.44
CA TYR A 102 -2.68 10.99 -3.66
C TYR A 102 -2.94 9.50 -3.43
N ALA A 103 -3.09 9.05 -2.18
CA ALA A 103 -3.68 7.75 -1.95
C ALA A 103 -5.15 7.81 -2.41
N GLY A 104 -5.34 7.81 -3.72
CA GLY A 104 -6.65 7.76 -4.36
C GLY A 104 -7.51 6.64 -3.78
N GLU A 105 -8.77 6.65 -4.12
CA GLU A 105 -9.62 5.49 -3.88
C GLU A 105 -8.91 4.26 -4.42
N PRO A 106 -8.90 3.15 -3.67
CA PRO A 106 -8.42 1.89 -4.22
C PRO A 106 -9.12 1.69 -5.56
N ASP A 107 -8.38 1.25 -6.55
CA ASP A 107 -8.99 0.93 -7.83
C ASP A 107 -9.98 -0.21 -7.62
N ARG A 108 -11.27 0.12 -7.54
CA ARG A 108 -12.33 -0.85 -7.25
C ARG A 108 -12.44 -1.92 -8.32
N ARG A 109 -11.89 -1.69 -9.52
CA ARG A 109 -11.75 -2.73 -10.54
C ARG A 109 -10.85 -3.88 -10.06
N ALA A 110 -10.00 -3.64 -9.07
CA ALA A 110 -9.25 -4.69 -8.38
C ALA A 110 -10.07 -5.48 -7.36
N ASP A 111 -11.32 -5.13 -7.10
CA ASP A 111 -12.20 -5.86 -6.16
C ASP A 111 -12.42 -7.29 -6.68
N PRO A 112 -12.02 -8.33 -5.94
CA PRO A 112 -12.25 -9.72 -6.33
C PRO A 112 -13.74 -10.09 -6.53
N GLY A 113 -14.66 -9.28 -6.00
CA GLY A 113 -16.11 -9.43 -6.12
C GLY A 113 -16.74 -8.61 -7.26
N ASP A 114 -15.97 -7.71 -7.88
CA ASP A 114 -16.46 -6.93 -9.03
C ASP A 114 -16.53 -7.81 -10.29
N PRO A 115 -17.70 -7.91 -10.97
CA PRO A 115 -17.81 -8.67 -12.21
C PRO A 115 -16.91 -8.14 -13.35
N GLY A 116 -16.34 -6.95 -13.20
CA GLY A 116 -15.49 -6.31 -14.22
C GLY A 116 -16.29 -5.61 -15.32
N ASP A 117 -15.58 -4.82 -16.11
CA ASP A 117 -16.10 -4.25 -17.35
C ASP A 117 -15.96 -5.30 -18.47
N PRO A 118 -17.06 -5.73 -19.13
CA PRO A 118 -16.99 -6.72 -20.20
C PRO A 118 -16.11 -6.28 -21.39
N ASP A 119 -15.86 -4.99 -21.57
CA ASP A 119 -15.01 -4.44 -22.63
C ASP A 119 -13.56 -4.18 -22.19
N GLY A 120 -13.26 -4.30 -20.86
CA GLY A 120 -11.93 -4.08 -20.24
C GLY A 120 -11.33 -5.34 -19.58
N GLU A 121 -11.74 -6.53 -20.00
CA GLU A 121 -11.50 -7.81 -19.32
C GLU A 121 -10.03 -8.09 -18.96
N ASP A 122 -9.07 -7.75 -19.82
CA ASP A 122 -7.65 -8.08 -19.58
C ASP A 122 -7.01 -7.20 -18.50
N ASP A 123 -7.28 -5.89 -18.51
CA ASP A 123 -6.69 -4.95 -17.56
C ASP A 123 -7.25 -5.17 -16.14
N ASP A 124 -8.56 -5.38 -16.03
CA ASP A 124 -9.22 -5.64 -14.73
C ASP A 124 -8.79 -6.98 -14.12
N ALA A 125 -8.55 -8.01 -14.97
CA ALA A 125 -8.01 -9.29 -14.51
C ALA A 125 -6.59 -9.12 -13.92
N ILE A 126 -5.73 -8.35 -14.59
CA ILE A 126 -4.38 -8.04 -14.08
C ILE A 126 -4.45 -7.32 -12.72
N LEU A 127 -5.35 -6.34 -12.58
CA LEU A 127 -5.53 -5.61 -11.33
C LEU A 127 -5.95 -6.53 -10.18
N ARG A 128 -6.95 -7.40 -10.43
CA ARG A 128 -7.42 -8.38 -9.45
C ARG A 128 -6.32 -9.36 -9.05
N ASP A 129 -5.51 -9.82 -10.00
CA ASP A 129 -4.42 -10.75 -9.72
C ASP A 129 -3.29 -10.10 -8.90
N VAL A 130 -2.95 -8.83 -9.19
CA VAL A 130 -2.00 -8.05 -8.37
C VAL A 130 -2.52 -7.87 -6.95
N TYR A 131 -3.80 -7.51 -6.80
CA TYR A 131 -4.42 -7.35 -5.49
C TYR A 131 -4.39 -8.67 -4.69
N ARG A 132 -4.82 -9.78 -5.29
CA ARG A 132 -4.79 -11.12 -4.66
C ARG A 132 -3.37 -11.55 -4.28
N ALA A 133 -2.40 -11.31 -5.16
CA ALA A 133 -1.00 -11.61 -4.87
C ALA A 133 -0.49 -10.79 -3.67
N ALA A 134 -0.85 -9.51 -3.58
CA ALA A 134 -0.49 -8.67 -2.44
C ALA A 134 -1.20 -9.10 -1.15
N GLU A 135 -2.46 -9.54 -1.20
CA GLU A 135 -3.18 -10.07 -0.03
C GLU A 135 -2.49 -11.27 0.62
N LEU A 136 -1.75 -12.08 -0.14
CA LEU A 136 -0.97 -13.19 0.41
C LEU A 136 0.08 -12.71 1.44
N GLY A 137 0.53 -11.47 1.33
CA GLY A 137 1.44 -10.83 2.27
C GLY A 137 0.80 -10.29 3.55
N LEU A 138 -0.53 -10.37 3.71
CA LEU A 138 -1.23 -9.79 4.86
C LEU A 138 -0.64 -10.17 6.23
N PRO A 139 -0.34 -11.45 6.53
CA PRO A 139 0.27 -11.81 7.81
C PRO A 139 1.62 -11.12 8.06
N LEU A 140 2.43 -10.98 7.00
CA LEU A 140 3.72 -10.29 7.08
C LEU A 140 3.54 -8.79 7.36
N TYR A 141 2.63 -8.12 6.67
CA TYR A 141 2.38 -6.68 6.87
C TYR A 141 1.86 -6.40 8.28
N LEU A 142 0.94 -7.24 8.80
CA LEU A 142 0.46 -7.14 10.17
C LEU A 142 1.58 -7.34 11.18
N ALA A 143 2.46 -8.31 10.96
CA ALA A 143 3.64 -8.51 11.82
C ALA A 143 4.58 -7.29 11.77
N LEU A 144 4.86 -6.73 10.58
CA LEU A 144 5.72 -5.55 10.43
C LEU A 144 5.16 -4.32 11.16
N VAL A 145 3.85 -4.07 11.06
CA VAL A 145 3.21 -2.98 11.82
C VAL A 145 3.38 -3.16 13.32
N GLN A 146 3.27 -4.39 13.81
CA GLN A 146 3.33 -4.67 15.25
C GLN A 146 4.75 -4.68 15.81
N THR A 147 5.70 -5.29 15.09
CA THR A 147 6.98 -5.71 15.65
C THR A 147 8.23 -5.08 15.03
N ALA A 148 8.12 -4.47 13.83
CA ALA A 148 9.30 -3.87 13.20
C ALA A 148 9.90 -2.77 14.09
N GLU A 149 11.22 -2.82 14.32
CA GLU A 149 11.92 -1.83 15.14
C GLU A 149 11.91 -0.44 14.46
N ALA A 150 12.14 -0.40 13.15
CA ALA A 150 12.19 0.84 12.39
C ALA A 150 10.80 1.45 12.19
N ALA A 151 10.58 2.64 12.72
CA ALA A 151 9.31 3.35 12.58
C ALA A 151 8.89 3.63 11.12
N PRO A 152 9.80 3.98 10.18
CA PRO A 152 9.44 4.11 8.77
C PRO A 152 8.85 2.82 8.19
N LEU A 153 9.40 1.65 8.56
CA LEU A 153 8.90 0.36 8.08
C LEU A 153 7.47 0.08 8.60
N ARG A 154 7.19 0.43 9.86
CA ARG A 154 5.83 0.30 10.43
C ARG A 154 4.83 1.22 9.73
N GLY A 155 5.24 2.46 9.45
CA GLY A 155 4.40 3.43 8.72
C GLY A 155 4.09 2.97 7.29
N ALA A 156 5.09 2.49 6.55
CA ALA A 156 4.91 1.99 5.20
C ALA A 156 4.03 0.72 5.17
N ALA A 157 4.20 -0.19 6.14
CA ALA A 157 3.34 -1.36 6.27
C ALA A 157 1.88 -0.96 6.55
N ALA A 158 1.63 0.08 7.38
CA ALA A 158 0.30 0.61 7.61
C ALA A 158 -0.33 1.20 6.33
N LEU A 159 0.47 1.89 5.49
CA LEU A 159 -0.01 2.43 4.21
C LEU A 159 -0.42 1.31 3.24
N LEU A 160 0.38 0.25 3.14
CA LEU A 160 0.03 -0.90 2.31
C LEU A 160 -1.24 -1.61 2.83
N LEU A 161 -1.35 -1.81 4.14
CA LEU A 161 -2.56 -2.38 4.76
C LEU A 161 -3.81 -1.54 4.47
N ALA A 162 -3.68 -0.21 4.38
CA ALA A 162 -4.78 0.68 4.00
C ALA A 162 -5.33 0.41 2.60
N CYS A 163 -4.58 -0.28 1.75
CA CYS A 163 -4.99 -0.63 0.40
C CYS A 163 -5.75 -1.97 0.33
N LEU A 164 -5.70 -2.78 1.39
CA LEU A 164 -6.32 -4.10 1.44
C LEU A 164 -7.71 -4.03 2.10
N TRP A 165 -8.63 -3.30 1.48
CA TRP A 165 -9.95 -2.99 2.06
C TRP A 165 -10.83 -4.22 2.28
N THR A 166 -10.70 -5.27 1.45
CA THR A 166 -11.43 -6.54 1.61
C THR A 166 -11.12 -7.22 2.93
N ARG A 167 -9.97 -6.90 3.53
CA ARG A 167 -9.49 -7.47 4.79
C ARG A 167 -9.58 -6.49 5.96
N ALA A 168 -10.36 -5.41 5.83
CA ALA A 168 -10.47 -4.36 6.85
C ALA A 168 -10.84 -4.91 8.24
N ALA A 169 -11.71 -5.89 8.32
CA ALA A 169 -12.12 -6.51 9.59
C ALA A 169 -10.95 -7.13 10.39
N GLU A 170 -9.92 -7.64 9.69
CA GLU A 170 -8.72 -8.20 10.31
C GLU A 170 -7.68 -7.11 10.61
N ILE A 171 -7.59 -6.11 9.75
CA ILE A 171 -6.54 -5.07 9.80
C ILE A 171 -6.84 -4.02 10.86
N VAL A 172 -8.07 -3.50 10.91
CA VAL A 172 -8.44 -2.35 11.75
C VAL A 172 -8.13 -2.57 13.24
N PRO A 173 -8.45 -3.72 13.87
CA PRO A 173 -8.10 -3.94 15.28
C PRO A 173 -6.59 -3.86 15.56
N VAL A 174 -5.77 -4.36 14.63
CA VAL A 174 -4.30 -4.34 14.75
C VAL A 174 -3.77 -2.92 14.66
N LEU A 175 -4.26 -2.13 13.70
CA LEU A 175 -3.88 -0.73 13.53
C LEU A 175 -4.26 0.10 14.77
N HIS A 176 -5.44 -0.11 15.34
CA HIS A 176 -5.85 0.55 16.58
C HIS A 176 -4.94 0.21 17.76
N ALA A 177 -4.62 -1.08 17.94
CA ALA A 177 -3.73 -1.51 19.00
C ALA A 177 -2.33 -0.89 18.85
N ARG A 178 -1.81 -0.87 17.62
CA ARG A 178 -0.51 -0.26 17.33
C ARG A 178 -0.53 1.24 17.54
N LEU A 179 -1.54 1.95 17.07
CA LEU A 179 -1.67 3.40 17.21
C LEU A 179 -1.62 3.83 18.69
N ALA A 180 -2.26 3.09 19.58
CA ALA A 180 -2.24 3.36 21.01
C ALA A 180 -0.83 3.25 21.64
N ALA A 181 0.06 2.45 21.05
CA ALA A 181 1.42 2.20 21.53
C ALA A 181 2.50 2.97 20.73
N GLU A 182 2.17 3.53 19.57
CA GLU A 182 3.15 4.14 18.67
C GLU A 182 3.58 5.53 19.15
N ARG A 183 4.88 5.76 19.19
CA ARG A 183 5.49 7.03 19.61
C ARG A 183 6.05 7.84 18.46
N SER A 184 6.40 7.19 17.35
CA SER A 184 6.95 7.86 16.18
C SER A 184 5.87 8.66 15.46
N VAL A 185 6.08 9.95 15.28
CA VAL A 185 5.12 10.84 14.58
C VAL A 185 4.82 10.35 13.16
N PRO A 186 5.79 10.03 12.29
CA PRO A 186 5.49 9.52 10.96
C PRO A 186 4.69 8.21 10.96
N ALA A 187 5.03 7.26 11.85
CA ALA A 187 4.30 6.00 11.93
C ALA A 187 2.87 6.20 12.46
N ARG A 188 2.66 7.07 13.48
CA ARG A 188 1.31 7.43 13.97
C ARG A 188 0.47 8.07 12.88
N ALA A 189 1.07 8.95 12.10
CA ALA A 189 0.43 9.60 10.98
C ALA A 189 -0.03 8.57 9.93
N GLY A 190 0.85 7.63 9.54
CA GLY A 190 0.51 6.54 8.63
C GLY A 190 -0.61 5.63 9.17
N LEU A 191 -0.58 5.30 10.45
CA LEU A 191 -1.64 4.51 11.11
C LEU A 191 -2.98 5.25 11.13
N ALA A 192 -2.99 6.54 11.46
CA ALA A 192 -4.22 7.35 11.44
C ALA A 192 -4.82 7.43 10.04
N PHE A 193 -3.98 7.62 9.03
CA PHE A 193 -4.39 7.60 7.63
C PHE A 193 -4.99 6.24 7.22
N ALA A 194 -4.29 5.14 7.55
CA ALA A 194 -4.72 3.79 7.21
C ALA A 194 -6.10 3.46 7.84
N LEU A 195 -6.28 3.83 9.10
CA LEU A 195 -7.58 3.68 9.78
C LEU A 195 -8.68 4.46 9.08
N GLY A 196 -8.40 5.72 8.68
CA GLY A 196 -9.37 6.53 7.95
C GLY A 196 -9.77 5.93 6.59
N ARG A 197 -8.86 5.22 5.92
CA ARG A 197 -9.18 4.53 4.65
C ARG A 197 -10.00 3.27 4.82
N LEU A 198 -9.79 2.54 5.90
CA LEU A 198 -10.41 1.24 6.15
C LEU A 198 -11.72 1.34 6.93
N GLN A 199 -12.20 2.56 7.21
CA GLN A 199 -13.47 2.74 7.91
C GLN A 199 -14.63 2.17 7.09
N GLY A 200 -15.23 1.10 7.60
CA GLY A 200 -16.43 0.49 7.05
C GLY A 200 -17.70 0.76 7.88
N ALA A 201 -17.56 1.44 9.02
CA ALA A 201 -18.68 1.76 9.90
C ALA A 201 -19.29 3.14 9.57
N PRO A 202 -20.59 3.34 9.73
CA PRO A 202 -21.20 4.64 9.59
C PRO A 202 -20.68 5.63 10.65
N GLY A 203 -20.21 6.79 10.20
CA GLY A 203 -19.67 7.87 11.03
C GLY A 203 -18.16 7.83 11.24
N PRO A 204 -17.59 8.96 11.69
CA PRO A 204 -16.15 9.07 11.92
C PRO A 204 -15.70 8.22 13.12
N ASP A 205 -14.55 7.57 13.00
CA ASP A 205 -13.93 6.86 14.13
C ASP A 205 -13.66 7.88 15.27
N PRO A 206 -14.21 7.66 16.49
CA PRO A 206 -14.01 8.55 17.63
C PRO A 206 -12.52 8.73 18.00
N ARG A 207 -11.65 7.74 17.71
CA ARG A 207 -10.22 7.83 17.96
C ARG A 207 -9.53 8.76 16.99
N LEU A 208 -9.95 8.78 15.72
CA LEU A 208 -9.44 9.75 14.75
C LEU A 208 -9.89 11.17 15.09
N LEU A 209 -11.11 11.35 15.58
CA LEU A 209 -11.56 12.64 16.10
C LEU A 209 -10.71 13.11 17.27
N ALA A 210 -10.41 12.24 18.24
CA ALA A 210 -9.55 12.56 19.36
C ALA A 210 -8.12 12.93 18.91
N LEU A 211 -7.54 12.15 17.98
CA LEU A 211 -6.22 12.46 17.42
C LEU A 211 -6.20 13.81 16.70
N HIS A 212 -7.23 14.11 15.91
CA HIS A 212 -7.33 15.39 15.23
C HIS A 212 -7.37 16.56 16.24
N ALA A 213 -8.13 16.44 17.31
CA ALA A 213 -8.29 17.48 18.31
C ALA A 213 -7.09 17.66 19.23
N GLU A 214 -6.42 16.58 19.64
CA GLU A 214 -5.56 16.57 20.81
C GLU A 214 -4.10 16.15 20.53
N ASP A 215 -3.79 15.56 19.36
CA ASP A 215 -2.42 15.11 19.11
C ASP A 215 -1.45 16.30 19.02
N PRO A 216 -0.30 16.24 19.72
CA PRO A 216 0.68 17.32 19.69
C PRO A 216 1.32 17.54 18.31
N ALA A 217 1.36 16.50 17.46
CA ALA A 217 2.00 16.56 16.14
C ALA A 217 1.01 17.01 15.06
N PRO A 218 1.26 18.15 14.38
CA PRO A 218 0.36 18.66 13.32
C PRO A 218 0.11 17.65 12.19
N LEU A 219 1.13 16.87 11.81
CA LEU A 219 1.00 15.85 10.78
C LEU A 219 -0.01 14.76 11.19
N VAL A 220 0.00 14.32 12.43
CA VAL A 220 -0.96 13.31 12.93
C VAL A 220 -2.37 13.90 12.93
N ARG A 221 -2.53 15.15 13.40
CA ARG A 221 -3.83 15.84 13.35
C ARG A 221 -4.38 15.96 11.94
N LEU A 222 -3.51 16.34 10.98
CA LEU A 222 -3.90 16.45 9.57
C LEU A 222 -4.38 15.11 9.00
N LEU A 223 -3.61 14.02 9.20
CA LEU A 223 -3.97 12.72 8.65
C LEU A 223 -5.18 12.09 9.32
N ALA A 224 -5.36 12.35 10.61
CA ALA A 224 -6.59 11.99 11.30
C ALA A 224 -7.80 12.75 10.72
N ALA A 225 -7.68 14.06 10.44
CA ALA A 225 -8.73 14.84 9.80
C ALA A 225 -9.08 14.30 8.41
N VAL A 226 -8.09 13.99 7.58
CA VAL A 226 -8.30 13.35 6.27
C VAL A 226 -9.09 12.05 6.41
N GLY A 227 -8.73 11.20 7.38
CA GLY A 227 -9.45 9.97 7.68
C GLY A 227 -10.92 10.22 8.08
N VAL A 228 -11.17 11.19 8.97
CA VAL A 228 -12.53 11.57 9.40
C VAL A 228 -13.37 12.06 8.20
N VAL A 229 -12.83 12.94 7.37
CA VAL A 229 -13.53 13.46 6.17
C VAL A 229 -13.91 12.30 5.24
N ARG A 230 -13.00 11.38 4.96
CA ARG A 230 -13.26 10.20 4.11
C ARG A 230 -14.36 9.31 4.69
N GLY A 231 -14.34 9.05 5.99
CA GLY A 231 -15.41 8.29 6.65
C GLY A 231 -16.79 8.91 6.51
N VAL A 232 -16.89 10.25 6.55
CA VAL A 232 -18.15 10.97 6.35
C VAL A 232 -18.58 10.97 4.88
N THR A 233 -17.68 11.22 3.94
CA THR A 233 -18.00 11.25 2.50
C THR A 233 -18.37 9.87 1.95
N ALA A 234 -17.76 8.80 2.42
CA ALA A 234 -18.12 7.43 2.05
C ALA A 234 -19.55 7.04 2.43
N LEU A 235 -20.18 7.79 3.36
CA LEU A 235 -21.59 7.62 3.76
C LEU A 235 -22.56 8.45 2.90
N GLY A 236 -22.06 9.16 1.86
CA GLY A 236 -22.90 10.06 1.05
C GLY A 236 -23.25 11.36 1.77
N GLY A 237 -22.57 11.67 2.87
CA GLY A 237 -22.73 12.93 3.59
C GLY A 237 -22.15 14.10 2.80
N ALA A 238 -22.89 15.23 2.77
CA ALA A 238 -22.35 16.48 2.24
C ALA A 238 -21.27 17.04 3.19
N ALA A 239 -20.31 17.81 2.64
CA ALA A 239 -19.24 18.43 3.44
C ALA A 239 -19.74 19.27 4.63
N GLY A 240 -21.03 19.70 4.63
CA GLY A 240 -21.67 20.42 5.72
C GLY A 240 -22.03 19.56 6.95
N GLU A 241 -21.93 18.24 6.84
CA GLU A 241 -22.18 17.29 7.96
C GLU A 241 -20.90 16.96 8.74
N LEU A 242 -19.78 17.55 8.36
CA LEU A 242 -18.52 17.37 9.09
C LEU A 242 -18.62 17.92 10.51
N PRO A 243 -18.06 17.21 11.51
CA PRO A 243 -17.97 17.75 12.86
C PRO A 243 -17.30 19.13 12.84
N GLY A 244 -17.88 20.11 13.51
CA GLY A 244 -17.40 21.49 13.53
C GLY A 244 -15.92 21.66 13.90
N ALA A 245 -15.35 20.72 14.66
CA ALA A 245 -13.93 20.67 14.98
C ALA A 245 -13.01 20.41 13.76
N VAL A 246 -13.51 19.81 12.67
CA VAL A 246 -12.73 19.53 11.45
C VAL A 246 -12.75 20.72 10.50
N ILE A 247 -13.76 21.60 10.60
CA ILE A 247 -13.93 22.77 9.73
C ILE A 247 -13.14 23.98 10.26
N ALA A 248 -12.80 24.00 11.55
CA ALA A 248 -12.21 25.17 12.22
C ALA A 248 -10.66 25.19 12.22
N THR A 249 -9.98 24.27 11.50
CA THR A 249 -8.53 24.20 11.34
C THR A 249 -8.12 24.45 9.91
#